data_5a5084f49457038edaf8717ac4368c3c
#
_entry.id   5a5084f49457038edaf8717ac4368c3c
#
_cell.length_a   1.000
_cell.length_b   1.000
_cell.length_c   1.000
_cell.angle_alpha   90.00
_cell.angle_beta   90.00
_cell.angle_gamma   90.00
#
_symmetry.space_group_name_H-M   'P 1'
#
loop_
_entity.id
_entity.type
_entity.pdbx_description
1 polymer ?
#
loop_
_entity_poly.entity_id
_entity_poly.type
_entity_poly.pdbx_seq_one_letter_code
_entity_poly.pdbx_strand_id
1 'polypeptide(L)'
;MSKGLEKEGYLVEKSKKLEEKIRVPVLFGHNGTINLAFEADAYSSEYHTVIEVEAGRAYTNYQFLKDFYEACMMHNVKYCCIAVRNIYRQSKDFEKVCNFFHTLYVSNRVQIPLEGILIIGY
;
A
#
# COMPACT_ATOMS: atom_id res chain seq x y z
N MET A 1 3.74 8.04 13.75
CA MET A 1 3.76 6.79 12.97
C MET A 1 5.12 6.51 12.35
N SER A 2 5.73 7.47 11.66
CA SER A 2 6.98 7.23 10.93
C SER A 2 8.14 6.74 11.81
N LYS A 3 8.34 7.33 12.98
CA LYS A 3 9.41 6.92 13.91
C LYS A 3 9.23 5.48 14.41
N GLY A 4 7.99 5.08 14.66
CA GLY A 4 7.68 3.71 15.06
C GLY A 4 7.98 2.72 13.95
N LEU A 5 7.61 3.05 12.73
CA LEU A 5 7.86 2.22 11.56
C LEU A 5 9.37 2.07 11.29
N GLU A 6 10.12 3.15 11.44
CA GLU A 6 11.58 3.10 11.25
C GLU A 6 12.25 2.16 12.26
N LYS A 7 11.79 2.15 13.52
CA LYS A 7 12.29 1.23 14.55
C LYS A 7 12.05 -0.23 14.18
N GLU A 8 10.94 -0.50 13.48
CA GLU A 8 10.58 -1.85 13.06
C GLU A 8 11.22 -2.24 11.72
N GLY A 9 12.11 -1.41 11.19
CA GLY A 9 12.86 -1.74 9.99
C GLY A 9 12.20 -1.29 8.68
N TYR A 10 11.23 -0.39 8.74
CA TYR A 10 10.61 0.15 7.54
C TYR A 10 11.35 1.36 7.01
N LEU A 11 11.47 1.42 5.69
CA LEU A 11 11.83 2.65 5.00
C LEU A 11 10.57 3.50 4.91
N VAL A 12 10.68 4.78 5.26
CA VAL A 12 9.53 5.69 5.32
C VAL A 12 9.81 6.92 4.46
N GLU A 13 8.82 7.30 3.64
CA GLU A 13 8.90 8.52 2.84
C GLU A 13 9.03 9.73 3.74
N LYS A 14 10.09 10.53 3.52
CA LYS A 14 10.38 11.71 4.35
C LYS A 14 9.76 12.98 3.79
N SER A 15 9.68 13.10 2.47
CA SER A 15 9.12 14.27 1.81
C SER A 15 8.68 13.90 0.39
N LYS A 16 8.13 14.88 -0.31
CA LYS A 16 7.75 14.73 -1.72
C LYS A 16 8.92 14.94 -2.68
N LYS A 17 10.13 15.18 -2.16
CA LYS A 17 11.33 15.29 -3.00
C LYS A 17 11.67 13.92 -3.58
N LEU A 18 12.09 13.90 -4.84
CA LEU A 18 12.34 12.67 -5.58
C LEU A 18 13.35 11.74 -4.87
N GLU A 19 14.41 12.30 -4.32
CA GLU A 19 15.46 11.54 -3.65
C GLU A 19 15.05 10.94 -2.30
N GLU A 20 13.93 11.40 -1.74
CA GLU A 20 13.42 10.91 -0.44
C GLU A 20 12.23 9.96 -0.58
N LYS A 21 11.80 9.69 -1.79
CA LYS A 21 10.69 8.77 -2.04
C LYS A 21 11.16 7.33 -1.96
N ILE A 22 10.29 6.50 -1.42
CA ILE A 22 10.52 5.06 -1.35
C ILE A 22 10.01 4.43 -2.65
N ARG A 23 10.89 3.75 -3.36
CA ARG A 23 10.56 3.11 -4.63
C ARG A 23 10.70 1.60 -4.52
N VAL A 24 9.63 0.91 -4.83
CA VAL A 24 9.61 -0.56 -4.79
C VAL A 24 9.63 -1.09 -6.23
N PRO A 25 10.60 -1.94 -6.58
CA PRO A 25 10.73 -2.44 -7.94
C PRO A 25 9.53 -3.23 -8.41
N VAL A 26 9.22 -3.12 -9.69
CA VAL A 26 8.13 -3.85 -10.35
C VAL A 26 8.69 -4.64 -11.52
N LEU A 27 9.43 -3.98 -12.43
CA LEU A 27 10.03 -4.61 -13.59
C LEU A 27 11.53 -4.43 -13.58
N PHE A 28 12.23 -5.49 -13.96
CA PHE A 28 13.69 -5.52 -14.04
C PHE A 28 14.14 -5.62 -15.50
N GLY A 29 15.27 -4.98 -15.81
CA GLY A 29 15.93 -5.05 -17.11
C GLY A 29 17.21 -5.88 -17.03
N HIS A 30 18.15 -5.57 -17.94
CA HIS A 30 19.44 -6.26 -17.99
C HIS A 30 20.26 -6.02 -16.73
N ASN A 31 20.95 -7.07 -16.28
CA ASN A 31 21.85 -7.02 -15.12
C ASN A 31 21.18 -6.55 -13.83
N GLY A 32 19.89 -6.84 -13.68
CA GLY A 32 19.16 -6.47 -12.46
C GLY A 32 18.81 -4.99 -12.36
N THR A 33 18.94 -4.23 -13.44
CA THR A 33 18.49 -2.84 -13.42
C THR A 33 16.98 -2.74 -13.23
N ILE A 34 16.53 -1.70 -12.55
CA ILE A 34 15.11 -1.48 -12.31
C ILE A 34 14.54 -0.66 -13.47
N ASN A 35 13.63 -1.26 -14.25
CA ASN A 35 12.97 -0.57 -15.36
C ASN A 35 11.73 0.19 -14.91
N LEU A 36 11.03 -0.30 -13.89
CA LEU A 36 9.84 0.32 -13.36
C LEU A 36 9.77 0.07 -11.86
N ALA A 37 9.43 1.11 -11.11
CA ALA A 37 9.19 1.03 -9.68
C ALA A 37 7.99 1.90 -9.34
N PHE A 38 7.22 1.50 -8.31
CA PHE A 38 6.14 2.32 -7.76
C PHE A 38 6.58 2.92 -6.43
N GLU A 39 6.04 4.10 -6.14
CA GLU A 39 6.30 4.79 -4.88
C GLU A 39 5.42 4.22 -3.77
N ALA A 40 5.95 4.21 -2.55
CA ALA A 40 5.23 3.78 -1.36
C ALA A 40 5.49 4.74 -0.21
N ASP A 41 4.53 4.84 0.72
CA ASP A 41 4.70 5.64 1.93
C ASP A 41 5.66 4.98 2.89
N ALA A 42 5.62 3.65 3.00
CA ALA A 42 6.58 2.88 3.78
C ALA A 42 6.74 1.48 3.21
N TYR A 43 7.89 0.88 3.44
CA TYR A 43 8.22 -0.43 2.89
C TYR A 43 9.23 -1.16 3.77
N SER A 44 9.04 -2.47 3.92
CA SER A 44 10.02 -3.34 4.58
C SER A 44 10.31 -4.55 3.70
N SER A 45 11.58 -4.69 3.29
CA SER A 45 12.03 -5.86 2.56
C SER A 45 12.08 -7.11 3.46
N GLU A 46 12.36 -6.91 4.74
CA GLU A 46 12.39 -8.01 5.72
C GLU A 46 11.02 -8.66 5.90
N TYR A 47 9.99 -7.82 6.06
CA TYR A 47 8.62 -8.30 6.27
C TYR A 47 7.81 -8.42 4.99
N HIS A 48 8.39 -8.11 3.84
CA HIS A 48 7.71 -8.16 2.53
C HIS A 48 6.41 -7.35 2.53
N THR A 49 6.44 -6.20 3.20
CA THR A 49 5.23 -5.40 3.47
C THR A 49 5.38 -3.98 2.93
N VAL A 50 4.35 -3.52 2.26
CA VAL A 50 4.21 -2.12 1.85
C VAL A 50 3.07 -1.49 2.64
N ILE A 51 3.24 -0.21 3.00
CA ILE A 51 2.23 0.55 3.75
C ILE A 51 1.90 1.81 2.96
N GLU A 52 0.61 2.04 2.78
CA GLU A 52 0.06 3.24 2.17
C GLU A 52 -0.86 3.94 3.17
N VAL A 53 -0.72 5.27 3.29
CA VAL A 53 -1.54 6.08 4.20
C VAL A 53 -2.37 7.04 3.35
N GLU A 54 -3.68 6.88 3.42
CA GLU A 54 -4.60 7.73 2.69
C GLU A 54 -4.99 8.93 3.56
N ALA A 55 -4.55 10.12 3.16
CA ALA A 55 -4.85 11.35 3.92
C ALA A 55 -6.31 11.81 3.77
N GLY A 56 -7.03 11.24 2.81
CA GLY A 56 -8.41 11.52 2.47
C GLY A 56 -8.68 11.03 1.07
N ARG A 57 -9.93 11.04 0.62
CA ARG A 57 -10.32 10.58 -0.72
C ARG A 57 -9.98 9.12 -1.02
N ALA A 58 -9.71 8.30 0.01
CA ALA A 58 -9.37 6.91 -0.19
C ALA A 58 -10.41 6.20 -1.06
N TYR A 59 -11.67 6.36 -0.73
CA TYR A 59 -12.77 5.71 -1.45
C TYR A 59 -13.28 6.54 -2.61
N THR A 60 -13.42 7.86 -2.44
CA THR A 60 -14.05 8.74 -3.43
C THR A 60 -13.38 8.69 -4.80
N ASN A 61 -12.05 8.66 -4.84
CA ASN A 61 -11.27 8.58 -6.08
C ASN A 61 -10.68 7.20 -6.31
N TYR A 62 -11.14 6.19 -5.57
CA TYR A 62 -10.60 4.83 -5.62
C TYR A 62 -9.08 4.79 -5.43
N GLN A 63 -8.55 5.73 -4.64
CA GLN A 63 -7.12 5.81 -4.39
C GLN A 63 -6.60 4.55 -3.69
N PHE A 64 -7.38 4.00 -2.76
CA PHE A 64 -7.03 2.74 -2.10
C PHE A 64 -6.88 1.59 -3.10
N LEU A 65 -7.69 1.59 -4.15
CA LEU A 65 -7.68 0.54 -5.15
C LEU A 65 -6.43 0.64 -6.04
N LYS A 66 -6.05 1.86 -6.40
CA LYS A 66 -4.80 2.10 -7.13
C LYS A 66 -3.61 1.60 -6.32
N ASP A 67 -3.53 1.96 -5.05
CA ASP A 67 -2.43 1.56 -4.18
C ASP A 67 -2.39 0.04 -3.99
N PHE A 68 -3.56 -0.57 -3.86
CA PHE A 68 -3.67 -2.02 -3.78
C PHE A 68 -3.14 -2.72 -5.04
N TYR A 69 -3.53 -2.25 -6.23
CA TYR A 69 -3.04 -2.83 -7.47
C TYR A 69 -1.55 -2.63 -7.66
N GLU A 70 -1.03 -1.47 -7.27
CA GLU A 70 0.41 -1.24 -7.30
C GLU A 70 1.15 -2.21 -6.38
N ALA A 71 0.62 -2.43 -5.17
CA ALA A 71 1.20 -3.41 -4.24
C ALA A 71 1.21 -4.83 -4.83
N CYS A 72 0.16 -5.20 -5.54
CA CYS A 72 0.08 -6.51 -6.21
C CYS A 72 1.18 -6.71 -7.25
N MET A 73 1.68 -5.63 -7.84
CA MET A 73 2.72 -5.69 -8.87
C MET A 73 4.13 -5.52 -8.32
N MET A 74 4.29 -5.10 -7.09
CA MET A 74 5.60 -4.87 -6.47
C MET A 74 6.34 -6.17 -6.22
N HIS A 75 7.62 -6.19 -6.59
CA HIS A 75 8.48 -7.36 -6.44
C HIS A 75 8.64 -7.75 -4.96
N ASN A 76 8.43 -9.02 -4.66
CA ASN A 76 8.55 -9.59 -3.31
C ASN A 76 7.66 -8.97 -2.23
N VAL A 77 6.65 -8.19 -2.58
CA VAL A 77 5.66 -7.71 -1.64
C VAL A 77 4.60 -8.80 -1.45
N LYS A 78 4.38 -9.20 -0.20
CA LYS A 78 3.42 -10.25 0.18
C LYS A 78 2.27 -9.70 1.01
N TYR A 79 2.49 -8.56 1.66
CA TYR A 79 1.49 -7.94 2.54
C TYR A 79 1.35 -6.47 2.21
N CYS A 80 0.11 -5.99 2.22
CA CYS A 80 -0.21 -4.59 2.01
C CYS A 80 -1.00 -4.07 3.20
N CYS A 81 -0.55 -2.96 3.77
CA CYS A 81 -1.28 -2.27 4.81
C CYS A 81 -1.77 -0.93 4.27
N ILE A 82 -3.06 -0.67 4.37
CA ILE A 82 -3.64 0.58 3.93
C ILE A 82 -4.31 1.24 5.12
N ALA A 83 -3.80 2.41 5.51
CA ALA A 83 -4.39 3.22 6.57
C ALA A 83 -5.33 4.24 5.95
N VAL A 84 -6.59 4.24 6.34
CA VAL A 84 -7.61 5.13 5.82
C VAL A 84 -8.33 5.84 6.96
N ARG A 85 -8.83 7.03 6.70
CA ARG A 85 -9.62 7.74 7.70
C ARG A 85 -10.93 7.01 7.97
N ASN A 86 -11.31 6.95 9.24
CA ASN A 86 -12.61 6.38 9.61
C ASN A 86 -13.74 7.17 8.94
N ILE A 87 -13.64 8.49 9.01
CA ILE A 87 -14.62 9.38 8.37
C ILE A 87 -13.87 10.48 7.63
N TYR A 88 -14.24 10.67 6.36
CA TYR A 88 -13.73 11.76 5.54
C TYR A 88 -14.92 12.47 4.88
N ARG A 89 -15.13 13.74 5.22
CA ARG A 89 -16.22 14.55 4.65
C ARG A 89 -17.57 13.81 4.69
N GLN A 90 -17.94 13.30 5.87
CA GLN A 90 -19.17 12.54 6.11
C GLN A 90 -19.21 11.16 5.43
N SER A 91 -18.14 10.75 4.78
CA SER A 91 -18.02 9.41 4.21
C SER A 91 -17.31 8.48 5.19
N LYS A 92 -17.88 7.28 5.38
CA LYS A 92 -17.30 6.24 6.24
C LYS A 92 -16.29 5.43 5.45
N ASP A 93 -15.14 6.03 5.13
CA ASP A 93 -14.17 5.45 4.23
C ASP A 93 -13.60 4.13 4.73
N PHE A 94 -13.24 4.03 6.00
CA PHE A 94 -12.73 2.78 6.56
C PHE A 94 -13.72 1.64 6.36
N GLU A 95 -14.98 1.86 6.70
CA GLU A 95 -16.02 0.84 6.56
C GLU A 95 -16.20 0.42 5.11
N LYS A 96 -16.21 1.37 4.18
CA LYS A 96 -16.36 1.10 2.75
C LYS A 96 -15.19 0.31 2.18
N VAL A 97 -13.97 0.66 2.57
CA VAL A 97 -12.75 -0.03 2.13
C VAL A 97 -12.74 -1.46 2.69
N CYS A 98 -13.07 -1.64 3.96
CA CYS A 98 -13.17 -2.98 4.56
C CYS A 98 -14.20 -3.84 3.85
N ASN A 99 -15.37 -3.29 3.53
CA ASN A 99 -16.43 -4.02 2.83
C ASN A 99 -15.99 -4.43 1.43
N PHE A 100 -15.25 -3.57 0.74
CA PHE A 100 -14.72 -3.91 -0.58
C PHE A 100 -13.78 -5.12 -0.51
N PHE A 101 -12.79 -5.08 0.40
CA PHE A 101 -11.84 -6.19 0.51
C PHE A 101 -12.47 -7.46 1.05
N HIS A 102 -13.43 -7.34 1.96
CA HIS A 102 -14.19 -8.49 2.42
C HIS A 102 -14.89 -9.18 1.23
N THR A 103 -15.56 -8.40 0.39
CA THR A 103 -16.24 -8.92 -0.80
C THR A 103 -15.25 -9.56 -1.77
N LEU A 104 -14.11 -8.91 -1.98
CA LEU A 104 -13.07 -9.41 -2.88
C LEU A 104 -12.58 -10.80 -2.45
N TYR A 105 -12.30 -10.98 -1.16
CA TYR A 105 -11.82 -12.27 -0.65
C TYR A 105 -12.91 -13.32 -0.57
N VAL A 106 -14.10 -12.95 -0.12
CA VAL A 106 -15.22 -13.91 0.03
C VAL A 106 -15.71 -14.41 -1.33
N SER A 107 -15.76 -13.54 -2.34
CA SER A 107 -16.18 -13.95 -3.68
C SER A 107 -15.22 -14.96 -4.32
N ASN A 108 -13.96 -14.90 -3.94
CA ASN A 108 -12.90 -15.80 -4.42
C ASN A 108 -12.84 -15.91 -5.96
N ARG A 109 -13.15 -14.79 -6.65
CA ARG A 109 -13.17 -14.75 -8.12
C ARG A 109 -11.91 -14.15 -8.72
N VAL A 110 -11.15 -13.37 -7.93
CA VAL A 110 -9.92 -12.70 -8.35
C VAL A 110 -8.75 -13.29 -7.58
N GLN A 111 -7.74 -13.74 -8.32
CA GLN A 111 -6.51 -14.21 -7.68
C GLN A 111 -5.67 -13.01 -7.28
N ILE A 112 -5.28 -12.98 -6.00
CA ILE A 112 -4.51 -11.89 -5.43
C ILE A 112 -3.13 -12.44 -5.05
N PRO A 113 -2.02 -11.84 -5.52
CA PRO A 113 -0.68 -12.33 -5.21
C PRO A 113 -0.22 -11.99 -3.79
N LEU A 114 -1.02 -11.22 -3.05
CA LEU A 114 -0.70 -10.87 -1.66
C LEU A 114 -1.22 -11.94 -0.70
N GLU A 115 -0.42 -12.25 0.31
CA GLU A 115 -0.80 -13.21 1.36
C GLU A 115 -1.76 -12.59 2.38
N GLY A 116 -1.75 -11.27 2.50
CA GLY A 116 -2.66 -10.58 3.41
C GLY A 116 -2.75 -9.09 3.15
N ILE A 117 -3.89 -8.53 3.56
CA ILE A 117 -4.15 -7.09 3.52
C ILE A 117 -4.62 -6.67 4.90
N LEU A 118 -4.01 -5.63 5.44
CA LEU A 118 -4.42 -5.03 6.70
C LEU A 118 -4.98 -3.64 6.42
N ILE A 119 -6.19 -3.39 6.89
CA ILE A 119 -6.81 -2.06 6.79
C ILE A 119 -6.85 -1.44 8.18
N ILE A 120 -6.27 -0.27 8.31
CA ILE A 120 -6.22 0.47 9.57
C ILE A 120 -7.10 1.72 9.43
N GLY A 121 -8.04 1.90 10.35
CA GLY A 121 -8.83 3.12 10.45
C GLY A 121 -8.22 4.12 11.42
N TYR A 122 -8.21 5.40 11.05
CA TYR A 122 -7.74 6.46 11.94
C TYR A 122 -8.56 7.73 11.83
#